data_8ebff5f7030f5eae8b42ce8d0b96b7c9
#
_entry.id   8ebff5f7030f5eae8b42ce8d0b96b7c9
#
_cell.length_a   1.000
_cell.length_b   1.000
_cell.length_c   1.000
_cell.angle_alpha   90.00
_cell.angle_beta   90.00
_cell.angle_gamma   90.00
#
_symmetry.space_group_name_H-M   'P 1'
#
loop_
_entity.id
_entity.type
_entity.pdbx_description
1 polymer ?
#
loop_
_entity_poly.entity_id
_entity_poly.type
_entity_poly.pdbx_seq_one_letter_code
_entity_poly.pdbx_strand_id
1 'polypeptide(L)'
;MATTAEVLARTLHDAGIRRMFGLPGGEILAFMEAARRCGIEFLLTRHEATASFMADVTGQIQRLPGVCVSTLGPGAVNMTLGVANAYLDRSPLVAITATLARSSVPVATHQDLDLNAVYGPSTKLALTLDGEDTEAKVRHALAVSIAPRMGPVHL
;
A
#
# COMPACT_ATOMS: atom_id res chain seq x y z
N MET A 1 6.21 16.40 -15.63
CA MET A 1 5.15 16.13 -14.65
C MET A 1 5.65 15.07 -13.70
N ALA A 2 5.30 15.13 -12.42
CA ALA A 2 5.61 14.07 -11.47
C ALA A 2 4.76 12.82 -11.78
N THR A 3 5.34 11.64 -11.65
CA THR A 3 4.63 10.37 -11.82
C THR A 3 3.75 10.06 -10.60
N THR A 4 2.76 9.17 -10.75
CA THR A 4 1.94 8.65 -9.64
C THR A 4 2.82 8.13 -8.52
N ALA A 5 3.89 7.40 -8.84
CA ALA A 5 4.85 6.86 -7.87
C ALA A 5 5.57 7.96 -7.07
N GLU A 6 6.00 9.02 -7.73
CA GLU A 6 6.66 10.16 -7.07
C GLU A 6 5.70 10.95 -6.17
N VAL A 7 4.45 11.15 -6.63
CA VAL A 7 3.42 11.83 -5.81
C VAL A 7 3.07 10.98 -4.59
N LEU A 8 2.85 9.67 -4.77
CA LEU A 8 2.58 8.73 -3.67
C LEU A 8 3.71 8.76 -2.64
N ALA A 9 4.96 8.59 -3.07
CA ALA A 9 6.12 8.56 -2.18
C ALA A 9 6.26 9.87 -1.38
N ARG A 10 6.14 11.02 -2.04
CA ARG A 10 6.21 12.33 -1.37
C ARG A 10 5.07 12.50 -0.37
N THR A 11 3.84 12.16 -0.75
CA THR A 11 2.68 12.31 0.14
C THR A 11 2.80 11.43 1.39
N LEU A 12 3.30 10.21 1.26
CA LEU A 12 3.58 9.33 2.41
C LEU A 12 4.68 9.93 3.31
N HIS A 13 5.76 10.41 2.72
CA HIS A 13 6.86 11.04 3.46
C HIS A 13 6.38 12.28 4.24
N ASP A 14 5.60 13.14 3.59
CA ASP A 14 5.06 14.37 4.20
C ASP A 14 4.07 14.07 5.34
N ALA A 15 3.43 12.90 5.29
CA ALA A 15 2.58 12.39 6.37
C ALA A 15 3.37 11.76 7.53
N GLY A 16 4.71 11.75 7.48
CA GLY A 16 5.56 11.21 8.54
C GLY A 16 6.01 9.77 8.35
N ILE A 17 5.63 9.12 7.28
CA ILE A 17 6.07 7.74 6.98
C ILE A 17 7.57 7.77 6.64
N ARG A 18 8.34 6.90 7.30
CA ARG A 18 9.80 6.80 7.11
C ARG A 18 10.25 5.38 6.75
N ARG A 19 9.36 4.41 6.85
CA ARG A 19 9.63 3.00 6.57
C ARG A 19 8.45 2.37 5.87
N MET A 20 8.75 1.43 4.98
CA MET A 20 7.78 0.53 4.38
C MET A 20 8.37 -0.88 4.31
N PHE A 21 7.53 -1.88 4.39
CA PHE A 21 7.90 -3.28 4.43
C PHE A 21 7.36 -3.99 3.20
N GLY A 22 8.12 -4.90 2.60
CA GLY A 22 7.59 -5.57 1.41
C GLY A 22 8.51 -6.61 0.79
N LEU A 23 7.97 -7.22 -0.26
CA LEU A 23 8.72 -8.07 -1.18
C LEU A 23 8.59 -7.45 -2.58
N PRO A 24 9.70 -7.06 -3.22
CA PRO A 24 9.66 -6.35 -4.48
C PRO A 24 9.29 -7.24 -5.66
N GLY A 25 8.60 -6.66 -6.63
CA GLY A 25 8.41 -7.17 -7.98
C GLY A 25 8.63 -6.04 -8.98
N GLY A 26 8.67 -6.36 -10.26
CA GLY A 26 8.99 -5.39 -11.32
C GLY A 26 8.12 -4.15 -11.30
N GLU A 27 6.85 -4.33 -11.00
CA GLU A 27 5.81 -3.30 -11.08
C GLU A 27 5.92 -2.22 -10.01
N ILE A 28 6.56 -2.52 -8.86
CA ILE A 28 6.71 -1.55 -7.77
C ILE A 28 8.08 -0.86 -7.73
N LEU A 29 9.01 -1.20 -8.62
CA LEU A 29 10.38 -0.65 -8.59
C LEU A 29 10.42 0.87 -8.74
N ALA A 30 9.57 1.43 -9.59
CA ALA A 30 9.47 2.88 -9.76
C ALA A 30 9.02 3.57 -8.45
N PHE A 31 8.08 2.98 -7.73
CA PHE A 31 7.63 3.48 -6.44
C PHE A 31 8.72 3.33 -5.36
N MET A 32 9.40 2.18 -5.32
CA MET A 32 10.52 1.98 -4.39
C MET A 32 11.62 3.01 -4.58
N GLU A 33 12.01 3.30 -5.82
CA GLU A 33 13.02 4.32 -6.11
C GLU A 33 12.53 5.73 -5.74
N ALA A 34 11.28 6.07 -6.02
CA ALA A 34 10.70 7.33 -5.60
C ALA A 34 10.68 7.46 -4.06
N ALA A 35 10.30 6.41 -3.34
CA ALA A 35 10.30 6.36 -1.88
C ALA A 35 11.71 6.52 -1.31
N ARG A 36 12.71 5.84 -1.88
CA ARG A 36 14.12 5.97 -1.49
C ARG A 36 14.61 7.42 -1.65
N ARG A 37 14.27 8.07 -2.75
CA ARG A 37 14.62 9.49 -2.99
C ARG A 37 13.97 10.44 -2.00
N CYS A 38 12.78 10.10 -1.52
CA CYS A 38 12.10 10.86 -0.46
C CYS A 38 12.61 10.56 0.95
N GLY A 39 13.54 9.59 1.13
CA GLY A 39 14.05 9.20 2.44
C GLY A 39 13.15 8.19 3.18
N ILE A 40 12.31 7.45 2.47
CA ILE A 40 11.58 6.31 3.02
C ILE A 40 12.42 5.05 2.85
N GLU A 41 12.75 4.40 3.96
CA GLU A 41 13.48 3.14 3.99
C GLU A 41 12.57 1.99 3.56
N PHE A 42 13.03 1.14 2.63
CA PHE A 42 12.36 -0.11 2.28
C PHE A 42 13.01 -1.28 3.00
N LEU A 43 12.24 -1.94 3.85
CA LEU A 43 12.67 -3.14 4.59
C LEU A 43 12.17 -4.39 3.87
N LEU A 44 13.12 -5.11 3.29
CA LEU A 44 12.87 -6.34 2.53
C LEU A 44 12.40 -7.46 3.47
N THR A 45 11.31 -8.10 3.12
CA THR A 45 10.82 -9.31 3.77
C THR A 45 10.98 -10.53 2.85
N ARG A 46 10.84 -11.73 3.41
CA ARG A 46 10.88 -12.98 2.65
C ARG A 46 9.49 -13.47 2.23
N HIS A 47 8.45 -12.82 2.74
CA HIS A 47 7.06 -13.13 2.43
C HIS A 47 6.20 -11.89 2.71
N GLU A 48 5.22 -11.63 1.88
CA GLU A 48 4.39 -10.43 1.95
C GLU A 48 3.52 -10.39 3.22
N ALA A 49 3.09 -11.55 3.73
CA ALA A 49 2.40 -11.60 5.02
C ALA A 49 3.27 -11.06 6.16
N THR A 50 4.58 -11.35 6.14
CA THR A 50 5.51 -10.78 7.12
C THR A 50 5.54 -9.26 7.03
N ALA A 51 5.56 -8.72 5.81
CA ALA A 51 5.53 -7.27 5.58
C ALA A 51 4.26 -6.63 6.18
N SER A 52 3.11 -7.25 5.96
CA SER A 52 1.84 -6.72 6.49
C SER A 52 1.77 -6.78 8.03
N PHE A 53 2.28 -7.83 8.67
CA PHE A 53 2.38 -7.86 10.14
C PHE A 53 3.38 -6.85 10.69
N MET A 54 4.52 -6.63 10.03
CA MET A 54 5.47 -5.59 10.45
C MET A 54 4.85 -4.19 10.33
N ALA A 55 4.10 -3.93 9.27
CA ALA A 55 3.36 -2.69 9.10
C ALA A 55 2.27 -2.52 10.17
N ASP A 56 1.52 -3.58 10.46
CA ASP A 56 0.47 -3.60 11.49
C ASP A 56 1.04 -3.17 12.86
N VAL A 57 2.06 -3.87 13.35
CA VAL A 57 2.70 -3.54 14.64
C VAL A 57 3.30 -2.12 14.63
N THR A 58 3.91 -1.71 13.51
CA THR A 58 4.42 -0.35 13.37
C THR A 58 3.31 0.68 13.52
N GLY A 59 2.17 0.46 12.90
CA GLY A 59 1.00 1.33 13.00
C GLY A 59 0.46 1.44 14.43
N GLN A 60 0.38 0.31 15.13
CA GLN A 60 -0.05 0.28 16.53
C GLN A 60 0.85 1.11 17.45
N ILE A 61 2.18 0.98 17.29
CA ILE A 61 3.16 1.65 18.14
C ILE A 61 3.24 3.13 17.83
N GLN A 62 3.32 3.48 16.55
CA GLN A 62 3.60 4.87 16.14
C GLN A 62 2.35 5.75 16.07
N ARG A 63 1.15 5.16 16.06
CA ARG A 63 -0.10 5.88 15.82
C ARG A 63 -0.14 6.62 14.47
N LEU A 64 0.73 6.22 13.55
CA LEU A 64 0.77 6.58 12.13
C LEU A 64 0.58 5.32 11.31
N PRO A 65 -0.03 5.36 10.13
CA PRO A 65 -0.22 4.15 9.35
C PRO A 65 1.11 3.45 9.05
N GLY A 66 1.23 2.17 9.44
CA GLY A 66 2.31 1.34 8.93
C GLY A 66 2.10 1.06 7.45
N VAL A 67 3.16 0.95 6.67
CA VAL A 67 3.06 0.78 5.21
C VAL A 67 3.64 -0.56 4.80
N CYS A 68 2.85 -1.38 4.12
CA CYS A 68 3.32 -2.60 3.44
C CYS A 68 3.08 -2.52 1.94
N VAL A 69 3.99 -3.12 1.19
CA VAL A 69 4.04 -3.00 -0.27
C VAL A 69 4.27 -4.37 -0.90
N SER A 70 3.52 -4.68 -1.94
CA SER A 70 3.69 -5.88 -2.73
C SER A 70 3.51 -5.61 -4.21
N THR A 71 4.00 -6.51 -5.03
CA THR A 71 3.64 -6.59 -6.44
C THR A 71 2.16 -6.96 -6.62
N LEU A 72 1.74 -7.18 -7.85
CA LEU A 72 0.37 -7.59 -8.18
C LEU A 72 0.15 -9.10 -7.94
N GLY A 73 -1.08 -9.59 -8.16
CA GLY A 73 -1.42 -11.01 -8.18
C GLY A 73 -1.19 -11.73 -6.85
N PRO A 74 -0.51 -12.90 -6.87
CA PRO A 74 -0.31 -13.72 -5.67
C PRO A 74 0.41 -13.00 -4.54
N GLY A 75 1.39 -12.14 -4.85
CA GLY A 75 2.09 -11.34 -3.83
C GLY A 75 1.14 -10.40 -3.10
N ALA A 76 0.24 -9.72 -3.82
CA ALA A 76 -0.79 -8.91 -3.22
C ALA A 76 -1.72 -9.73 -2.33
N VAL A 77 -2.14 -10.91 -2.78
CA VAL A 77 -3.01 -11.81 -2.00
C VAL A 77 -2.31 -12.28 -0.71
N ASN A 78 -1.02 -12.58 -0.75
CA ASN A 78 -0.25 -12.98 0.43
C ASN A 78 -0.24 -11.91 1.54
N MET A 79 -0.32 -10.61 1.20
CA MET A 79 -0.39 -9.54 2.19
C MET A 79 -1.71 -9.50 2.96
N THR A 80 -2.79 -10.06 2.43
CA THR A 80 -4.14 -9.97 3.02
C THR A 80 -4.21 -10.52 4.44
N LEU A 81 -3.36 -11.48 4.80
CA LEU A 81 -3.35 -12.08 6.14
C LEU A 81 -3.12 -11.03 7.24
N GLY A 82 -2.04 -10.25 7.15
CA GLY A 82 -1.76 -9.22 8.16
C GLY A 82 -2.65 -7.99 8.00
N VAL A 83 -3.15 -7.70 6.79
CA VAL A 83 -4.15 -6.63 6.59
C VAL A 83 -5.47 -6.98 7.30
N ALA A 84 -5.93 -8.22 7.19
CA ALA A 84 -7.11 -8.68 7.92
C ALA A 84 -6.89 -8.65 9.45
N ASN A 85 -5.68 -9.00 9.93
CA ASN A 85 -5.32 -8.85 11.34
C ASN A 85 -5.41 -7.38 11.77
N ALA A 86 -4.79 -6.47 11.03
CA ALA A 86 -4.85 -5.03 11.30
C ALA A 86 -6.29 -4.49 11.32
N TYR A 87 -7.18 -5.03 10.47
CA TYR A 87 -8.59 -4.67 10.47
C TYR A 87 -9.29 -5.08 11.77
N LEU A 88 -9.05 -6.31 12.24
CA LEU A 88 -9.62 -6.83 13.48
C LEU A 88 -9.07 -6.09 14.72
N ASP A 89 -7.76 -5.81 14.72
CA ASP A 89 -7.06 -5.11 15.80
C ASP A 89 -7.22 -3.59 15.75
N ARG A 90 -7.87 -3.06 14.69
CA ARG A 90 -8.06 -1.62 14.47
C ARG A 90 -6.74 -0.85 14.39
N SER A 91 -5.78 -1.44 13.73
CA SER A 91 -4.46 -0.85 13.52
C SER A 91 -4.44 0.01 12.27
N PRO A 92 -3.89 1.23 12.31
CA PRO A 92 -3.75 2.04 11.10
C PRO A 92 -2.66 1.45 10.20
N LEU A 93 -3.05 1.12 8.96
CA LEU A 93 -2.16 0.50 7.99
C LEU A 93 -2.53 0.96 6.57
N VAL A 94 -1.53 1.14 5.72
CA VAL A 94 -1.69 1.32 4.27
C VAL A 94 -1.06 0.13 3.56
N ALA A 95 -1.89 -0.68 2.90
CA ALA A 95 -1.45 -1.73 2.00
C ALA A 95 -1.37 -1.16 0.58
N ILE A 96 -0.20 -1.24 -0.04
CA ILE A 96 0.03 -0.76 -1.40
C ILE A 96 0.33 -1.97 -2.29
N THR A 97 -0.42 -2.10 -3.38
CA THR A 97 -0.20 -3.17 -4.36
C THR A 97 -0.06 -2.58 -5.76
N ALA A 98 0.70 -3.26 -6.59
CA ALA A 98 0.73 -2.92 -8.00
C ALA A 98 -0.56 -3.38 -8.70
N THR A 99 -0.89 -2.72 -9.79
CA THR A 99 -1.89 -3.16 -10.75
C THR A 99 -1.35 -2.99 -12.17
N LEU A 100 -1.98 -3.66 -13.13
CA LEU A 100 -1.61 -3.50 -14.53
C LEU A 100 -1.96 -2.09 -15.03
N ALA A 101 -1.09 -1.53 -15.88
CA ALA A 101 -1.40 -0.28 -16.55
C ALA A 101 -2.67 -0.44 -17.40
N ARG A 102 -3.58 0.52 -17.38
CA ARG A 102 -4.84 0.48 -18.16
C ARG A 102 -4.62 0.18 -19.66
N SER A 103 -3.52 0.67 -20.23
CA SER A 103 -3.15 0.39 -21.62
C SER A 103 -2.79 -1.07 -21.89
N SER A 104 -2.42 -1.82 -20.86
CA SER A 104 -2.02 -3.23 -20.96
C SER A 104 -3.16 -4.21 -20.69
N VAL A 105 -4.22 -3.78 -19.98
CA VAL A 105 -5.34 -4.64 -19.58
C VAL A 105 -5.99 -5.42 -20.72
N PRO A 106 -6.19 -4.88 -21.94
CA PRO A 106 -6.83 -5.63 -23.01
C PRO A 106 -6.07 -6.86 -23.51
N VAL A 107 -4.76 -6.93 -23.26
CA VAL A 107 -3.88 -7.96 -23.79
C VAL A 107 -3.11 -8.74 -22.70
N ALA A 108 -3.05 -8.21 -21.49
CA ALA A 108 -2.33 -8.83 -20.39
C ALA A 108 -3.30 -9.64 -19.51
N THR A 109 -2.99 -10.92 -19.35
CA THR A 109 -3.73 -11.81 -18.42
C THR A 109 -2.88 -12.24 -17.24
N HIS A 110 -1.61 -11.78 -17.19
CA HIS A 110 -0.66 -12.18 -16.16
C HIS A 110 -1.00 -11.52 -14.83
N GLN A 111 -1.41 -12.34 -13.87
CA GLN A 111 -1.66 -11.94 -12.49
C GLN A 111 -2.69 -10.80 -12.33
N ASP A 112 -3.61 -10.65 -13.28
CA ASP A 112 -4.67 -9.66 -13.25
C ASP A 112 -5.78 -10.12 -12.30
N LEU A 113 -5.88 -9.45 -11.15
CA LEU A 113 -6.89 -9.66 -10.13
C LEU A 113 -7.53 -8.33 -9.76
N ASP A 114 -8.83 -8.35 -9.49
CA ASP A 114 -9.50 -7.21 -8.85
C ASP A 114 -9.07 -7.13 -7.38
N LEU A 115 -7.94 -6.45 -7.15
CA LEU A 115 -7.39 -6.30 -5.81
C LEU A 115 -8.26 -5.43 -4.90
N ASN A 116 -9.06 -4.52 -5.45
CA ASN A 116 -10.02 -3.77 -4.64
C ASN A 116 -11.12 -4.70 -4.09
N ALA A 117 -11.57 -5.66 -4.86
CA ALA A 117 -12.50 -6.68 -4.37
C ALA A 117 -11.85 -7.63 -3.35
N VAL A 118 -10.58 -7.97 -3.53
CA VAL A 118 -9.81 -8.81 -2.58
C VAL A 118 -9.64 -8.11 -1.22
N TYR A 119 -9.29 -6.83 -1.22
CA TYR A 119 -9.00 -6.07 0.01
C TYR A 119 -10.25 -5.44 0.64
N GLY A 120 -11.29 -5.16 -0.14
CA GLY A 120 -12.50 -4.46 0.32
C GLY A 120 -13.07 -4.97 1.64
N PRO A 121 -13.26 -6.30 1.83
CA PRO A 121 -13.84 -6.85 3.06
C PRO A 121 -13.01 -6.63 4.33
N SER A 122 -11.70 -6.41 4.21
CA SER A 122 -10.76 -6.27 5.32
C SER A 122 -10.06 -4.92 5.38
N THR A 123 -10.62 -3.90 4.72
CA THR A 123 -10.10 -2.53 4.75
C THR A 123 -11.23 -1.52 4.95
N LYS A 124 -10.91 -0.34 5.44
CA LYS A 124 -11.86 0.78 5.56
C LYS A 124 -12.08 1.50 4.24
N LEU A 125 -11.13 1.38 3.33
CA LEU A 125 -11.12 1.99 2.01
C LEU A 125 -10.21 1.17 1.10
N ALA A 126 -10.66 0.87 -0.11
CA ALA A 126 -9.84 0.33 -1.18
C ALA A 126 -10.06 1.16 -2.44
N LEU A 127 -9.00 1.65 -3.05
CA LEU A 127 -9.08 2.45 -4.26
C LEU A 127 -7.83 2.29 -5.15
N THR A 128 -7.99 2.65 -6.42
CA THR A 128 -6.92 2.61 -7.40
C THR A 128 -6.37 4.02 -7.65
N LEU A 129 -5.05 4.15 -7.68
CA LEU A 129 -4.34 5.35 -8.09
C LEU A 129 -4.14 5.31 -9.61
N ASP A 130 -4.94 6.07 -10.33
CA ASP A 130 -4.96 6.08 -11.80
C ASP A 130 -4.21 7.27 -12.42
N GLY A 131 -3.49 8.03 -11.59
CA GLY A 131 -2.74 9.22 -11.99
C GLY A 131 -3.52 10.53 -11.77
N GLU A 132 -4.84 10.45 -11.65
CA GLU A 132 -5.67 11.61 -11.36
C GLU A 132 -5.80 11.81 -9.84
N ASP A 133 -5.65 13.05 -9.38
CA ASP A 133 -5.82 13.44 -7.97
C ASP A 133 -5.07 12.54 -6.97
N THR A 134 -3.93 11.98 -7.40
CA THR A 134 -3.15 11.02 -6.60
C THR A 134 -2.87 11.54 -5.18
N GLU A 135 -2.43 12.78 -5.04
CA GLU A 135 -2.15 13.35 -3.72
C GLU A 135 -3.41 13.40 -2.84
N ALA A 136 -4.53 13.86 -3.39
CA ALA A 136 -5.79 13.94 -2.64
C ALA A 136 -6.28 12.55 -2.22
N LYS A 137 -6.20 11.55 -3.12
CA LYS A 137 -6.58 10.16 -2.83
C LYS A 137 -5.72 9.56 -1.71
N VAL A 138 -4.40 9.77 -1.75
CA VAL A 138 -3.47 9.27 -0.73
C VAL A 138 -3.70 9.96 0.61
N ARG A 139 -3.84 11.28 0.66
CA ARG A 139 -4.17 12.02 1.88
C ARG A 139 -5.49 11.57 2.48
N HIS A 140 -6.50 11.33 1.66
CA HIS A 140 -7.78 10.80 2.10
C HIS A 140 -7.64 9.40 2.71
N ALA A 141 -6.93 8.50 2.06
CA ALA A 141 -6.68 7.15 2.58
C ALA A 141 -5.95 7.16 3.93
N LEU A 142 -4.90 8.00 4.07
CA LEU A 142 -4.20 8.20 5.33
C LEU A 142 -5.14 8.69 6.43
N ALA A 143 -5.96 9.70 6.14
CA ALA A 143 -6.95 10.22 7.09
C ALA A 143 -7.97 9.15 7.49
N VAL A 144 -8.49 8.36 6.54
CA VAL A 144 -9.42 7.26 6.81
C VAL A 144 -8.78 6.20 7.70
N SER A 145 -7.51 5.87 7.47
CA SER A 145 -6.80 4.86 8.26
C SER A 145 -6.71 5.21 9.74
N ILE A 146 -6.46 6.48 10.07
CA ILE A 146 -6.31 6.95 11.46
C ILE A 146 -7.61 7.47 12.09
N ALA A 147 -8.67 7.66 11.29
CA ALA A 147 -9.97 8.10 11.80
C ALA A 147 -10.53 7.10 12.84
N PRO A 148 -11.39 7.55 13.79
CA PRO A 148 -11.98 6.70 14.82
C PRO A 148 -12.53 5.39 14.29
N ARG A 149 -12.23 4.32 15.05
CA ARG A 149 -12.03 2.94 14.63
C ARG A 149 -10.96 2.89 13.55
N MET A 150 -9.71 3.20 13.94
CA MET A 150 -8.57 3.06 13.07
C MET A 150 -8.58 1.71 12.35
N GLY A 151 -7.94 1.62 11.22
CA GLY A 151 -7.89 0.38 10.47
C GLY A 151 -7.15 0.52 9.16
N PRO A 152 -6.94 -0.59 8.45
CA PRO A 152 -6.20 -0.59 7.20
C PRO A 152 -6.98 0.04 6.05
N VAL A 153 -6.22 0.54 5.10
CA VAL A 153 -6.68 0.99 3.78
C VAL A 153 -5.83 0.35 2.69
N HIS A 154 -6.36 0.24 1.48
CA HIS A 154 -5.67 -0.32 0.31
C HIS A 154 -5.57 0.72 -0.82
N LEU A 155 -4.38 0.80 -1.47
CA LEU A 155 -4.07 1.68 -2.60
C LEU A 155 -3.44 0.88 -3.75
#